data_b4cba65c682b1e1a15140d1197d4ed42
#
_entry.id   b4cba65c682b1e1a15140d1197d4ed42
#
_cell.length_a   1.000
_cell.length_b   1.000
_cell.length_c   1.000
_cell.angle_alpha   90.00
_cell.angle_beta   90.00
_cell.angle_gamma   90.00
#
_symmetry.space_group_name_H-M   'P 1'
#
loop_
_entity.id
_entity.type
_entity.pdbx_description
1 polymer ?
#
loop_
_entity_poly.entity_id
_entity_poly.type
_entity_poly.pdbx_seq_one_letter_code
_entity_poly.pdbx_strand_id
1 'polypeptide(L)'
;MKNFHIGLLPRIIIAIILGILFGNFLPASPVRLFVTFNAIFSEFLNFSIPLIIVGLVTIAIADIGKGAGRMLVVTALIAYGATLFSGFLSYFTGMAVFPSLIETGVPLEEVSESQGILPYFSVGIPPLMNVMTALVLAFTLGLGLAHLKSEVLKNAARDFQEIIIRMISAVILPLLPIYIFGIFLNMTHSGQVFGILMVFIKIIGVIFLLHIFLLVFQYSIAALFVRKNPLKLLGRMMPAYFTALGTQSSAATIPVTLEQSRKNGVSADIAGFVIPLCATIHLSGSTLKIVACALALMIMQGMPHDFPLFAGFIFMLGITMVAAPGVPGGAIMASLGILQSMLGFDESAQALMIALYIAMDSFGTACNVTGDGAIALIIDKVMGKK
;
A
#
# COMPACT_ATOMS: atom_id res chain seq x y z
N MET A 1 7.47 -33.89 -1.97
CA MET A 1 7.92 -32.81 -2.85
C MET A 1 7.59 -31.50 -2.19
N LYS A 2 8.58 -30.64 -1.82
CA LYS A 2 8.32 -29.30 -1.29
C LYS A 2 7.70 -28.49 -2.42
N ASN A 3 6.45 -28.11 -2.31
CA ASN A 3 5.83 -27.15 -3.21
C ASN A 3 6.59 -25.82 -3.08
N PHE A 4 7.39 -25.49 -4.07
CA PHE A 4 8.08 -24.22 -4.16
C PHE A 4 7.03 -23.16 -4.50
N HIS A 5 6.40 -22.57 -3.48
CA HIS A 5 5.50 -21.43 -3.67
C HIS A 5 6.34 -20.18 -4.00
N ILE A 6 6.41 -19.86 -5.28
CA ILE A 6 6.99 -18.60 -5.74
C ILE A 6 6.08 -17.47 -5.22
N GLY A 7 6.62 -16.56 -4.40
CA GLY A 7 5.90 -15.41 -3.87
C GLY A 7 5.40 -14.46 -4.97
N LEU A 8 4.59 -13.47 -4.59
CA LEU A 8 4.00 -12.51 -5.54
C LEU A 8 5.09 -11.65 -6.24
N LEU A 9 6.07 -11.15 -5.49
CA LEU A 9 7.13 -10.30 -6.03
C LEU A 9 7.92 -10.96 -7.17
N PRO A 10 8.46 -12.19 -7.05
CA PRO A 10 9.13 -12.85 -8.17
C PRO A 10 8.22 -13.03 -9.39
N ARG A 11 6.92 -13.33 -9.19
CA ARG A 11 5.96 -13.47 -10.31
C ARG A 11 5.78 -12.15 -11.06
N ILE A 12 5.70 -11.02 -10.36
CA ILE A 12 5.59 -9.70 -10.95
C ILE A 12 6.86 -9.32 -11.71
N ILE A 13 8.05 -9.56 -11.14
CA ILE A 13 9.33 -9.29 -11.81
C ILE A 13 9.44 -10.11 -13.09
N ILE A 14 9.10 -11.40 -13.04
CA ILE A 14 9.08 -12.27 -14.22
C ILE A 14 8.08 -11.75 -15.25
N ALA A 15 6.89 -11.32 -14.83
CA ALA A 15 5.86 -10.76 -15.72
C ALA A 15 6.36 -9.50 -16.43
N ILE A 16 7.02 -8.58 -15.72
CA ILE A 16 7.63 -7.36 -16.30
C ILE A 16 8.69 -7.74 -17.32
N ILE A 17 9.65 -8.60 -16.95
CA ILE A 17 10.75 -9.03 -17.84
C ILE A 17 10.18 -9.69 -19.10
N LEU A 18 9.24 -10.61 -18.96
CA LEU A 18 8.61 -11.29 -20.08
C LEU A 18 7.78 -10.33 -20.94
N GLY A 19 7.05 -9.38 -20.32
CA GLY A 19 6.30 -8.35 -21.04
C GLY A 19 7.22 -7.51 -21.93
N ILE A 20 8.35 -7.07 -21.38
CA ILE A 20 9.38 -6.32 -22.14
C ILE A 20 9.99 -7.18 -23.24
N LEU A 21 10.37 -8.42 -22.92
CA LEU A 21 10.99 -9.31 -23.89
C LEU A 21 10.04 -9.57 -25.08
N PHE A 22 8.83 -10.02 -24.80
CA PHE A 22 7.86 -10.37 -25.83
C PHE A 22 7.30 -9.16 -26.57
N GLY A 23 7.21 -7.99 -25.95
CA GLY A 23 6.76 -6.75 -26.58
C GLY A 23 7.61 -6.29 -27.76
N ASN A 24 8.90 -6.69 -27.78
CA ASN A 24 9.80 -6.42 -28.90
C ASN A 24 9.62 -7.37 -30.10
N PHE A 25 8.99 -8.53 -29.90
CA PHE A 25 8.96 -9.59 -30.93
C PHE A 25 7.56 -10.00 -31.36
N LEU A 26 6.56 -9.83 -30.48
CA LEU A 26 5.19 -10.26 -30.79
C LEU A 26 4.51 -9.30 -31.78
N PRO A 27 3.81 -9.85 -32.79
CA PRO A 27 2.94 -9.05 -33.65
C PRO A 27 1.71 -8.54 -32.88
N ALA A 28 0.99 -7.56 -33.45
CA ALA A 28 -0.14 -6.89 -32.79
C ALA A 28 -1.26 -7.84 -32.32
N SER A 29 -1.52 -8.95 -33.00
CA SER A 29 -2.64 -9.85 -32.65
C SER A 29 -2.52 -10.52 -31.29
N PRO A 30 -1.40 -11.17 -30.92
CA PRO A 30 -1.21 -11.68 -29.56
C PRO A 30 -1.18 -10.58 -28.49
N VAL A 31 -0.56 -9.42 -28.78
CA VAL A 31 -0.57 -8.27 -27.85
C VAL A 31 -2.00 -7.84 -27.58
N ARG A 32 -2.85 -7.74 -28.61
CA ARG A 32 -4.25 -7.38 -28.49
C ARG A 32 -5.06 -8.32 -27.60
N LEU A 33 -4.72 -9.61 -27.53
CA LEU A 33 -5.34 -10.56 -26.62
C LEU A 33 -5.12 -10.16 -25.16
N PHE A 34 -3.86 -9.82 -24.81
CA PHE A 34 -3.54 -9.37 -23.45
C PHE A 34 -4.11 -7.99 -23.13
N VAL A 35 -4.18 -7.08 -24.11
CA VAL A 35 -4.87 -5.79 -23.96
C VAL A 35 -6.36 -6.02 -23.67
N THR A 36 -7.00 -6.98 -24.33
CA THR A 36 -8.40 -7.34 -24.07
C THR A 36 -8.59 -7.92 -22.66
N PHE A 37 -7.69 -8.82 -22.25
CA PHE A 37 -7.70 -9.33 -20.86
C PHE A 37 -7.53 -8.20 -19.84
N ASN A 38 -6.60 -7.27 -20.09
CA ASN A 38 -6.36 -6.14 -19.22
C ASN A 38 -7.59 -5.23 -19.10
N ALA A 39 -8.26 -4.92 -20.20
CA ALA A 39 -9.49 -4.12 -20.17
C ALA A 39 -10.59 -4.77 -19.30
N ILE A 40 -10.81 -6.09 -19.44
CA ILE A 40 -11.78 -6.83 -18.62
C ILE A 40 -11.37 -6.85 -17.15
N PHE A 41 -10.08 -7.07 -16.88
CA PHE A 41 -9.56 -7.12 -15.50
C PHE A 41 -9.60 -5.75 -14.81
N SER A 42 -9.34 -4.67 -15.53
CA SER A 42 -9.49 -3.29 -15.04
C SER A 42 -10.93 -2.98 -14.65
N GLU A 43 -11.89 -3.35 -15.46
CA GLU A 43 -13.32 -3.19 -15.13
C GLU A 43 -13.69 -3.97 -13.86
N PHE A 44 -13.19 -5.22 -13.73
CA PHE A 44 -13.38 -6.00 -12.52
C PHE A 44 -12.71 -5.36 -11.30
N LEU A 45 -11.51 -4.79 -11.43
CA LEU A 45 -10.86 -4.02 -10.37
C LEU A 45 -11.71 -2.81 -9.98
N ASN A 46 -12.16 -2.01 -10.94
CA ASN A 46 -13.00 -0.83 -10.71
C ASN A 46 -14.31 -1.19 -9.97
N PHE A 47 -14.95 -2.29 -10.34
CA PHE A 47 -16.11 -2.83 -9.62
C PHE A 47 -15.76 -3.23 -8.18
N SER A 48 -14.59 -3.82 -7.97
CA SER A 48 -14.17 -4.34 -6.67
C SER A 48 -13.77 -3.24 -5.68
N ILE A 49 -13.28 -2.08 -6.14
CA ILE A 49 -12.77 -1.00 -5.30
C ILE A 49 -13.77 -0.55 -4.23
N PRO A 50 -15.02 -0.17 -4.52
CA PRO A 50 -15.98 0.23 -3.50
C PRO A 50 -16.30 -0.88 -2.49
N LEU A 51 -16.35 -2.12 -2.96
CA LEU A 51 -16.58 -3.28 -2.09
C LEU A 51 -15.41 -3.49 -1.12
N ILE A 52 -14.19 -3.35 -1.60
CA ILE A 52 -12.97 -3.40 -0.78
C ILE A 52 -13.02 -2.32 0.30
N ILE A 53 -13.36 -1.09 -0.06
CA ILE A 53 -13.48 0.02 0.90
C ILE A 53 -14.52 -0.29 1.95
N VAL A 54 -15.75 -0.62 1.56
CA VAL A 54 -16.84 -0.90 2.51
C VAL A 54 -16.47 -2.10 3.40
N GLY A 55 -15.99 -3.19 2.83
CA GLY A 55 -15.66 -4.41 3.59
C GLY A 55 -14.54 -4.21 4.61
N LEU A 56 -13.48 -3.50 4.24
CA LEU A 56 -12.31 -3.35 5.10
C LEU A 56 -12.45 -2.18 6.07
N VAL A 57 -12.85 -1.00 5.59
CA VAL A 57 -12.90 0.23 6.41
C VAL A 57 -14.00 0.16 7.48
N THR A 58 -15.16 -0.43 7.17
CA THR A 58 -16.27 -0.56 8.14
C THR A 58 -15.83 -1.28 9.41
N ILE A 59 -15.20 -2.44 9.26
CA ILE A 59 -14.76 -3.25 10.41
C ILE A 59 -13.59 -2.60 11.14
N ALA A 60 -12.64 -2.01 10.42
CA ALA A 60 -11.53 -1.29 11.04
C ALA A 60 -12.03 -0.18 11.97
N ILE A 61 -13.01 0.63 11.51
CA ILE A 61 -13.60 1.69 12.32
C ILE A 61 -14.44 1.12 13.49
N ALA A 62 -15.21 0.06 13.24
CA ALA A 62 -16.03 -0.58 14.27
C ALA A 62 -15.18 -1.17 15.40
N ASP A 63 -14.03 -1.73 15.10
CA ASP A 63 -13.14 -2.34 16.09
C ASP A 63 -12.36 -1.29 16.89
N ILE A 64 -11.96 -0.17 16.28
CA ILE A 64 -11.37 0.98 17.00
C ILE A 64 -12.39 1.62 17.94
N GLY A 65 -13.66 1.72 17.55
CA GLY A 65 -14.70 2.39 18.33
C GLY A 65 -15.22 1.63 19.54
N LYS A 66 -15.09 0.29 19.60
CA LYS A 66 -15.63 -0.52 20.72
C LYS A 66 -14.69 -0.56 21.92
N GLY A 67 -15.10 0.09 23.01
CA GLY A 67 -14.47 -0.08 24.33
C GLY A 67 -12.99 0.30 24.32
N ALA A 68 -12.62 1.19 23.45
CA ALA A 68 -11.27 1.66 23.25
C ALA A 68 -10.76 2.26 24.56
N GLY A 69 -10.12 1.44 25.37
CA GLY A 69 -9.33 1.91 26.48
C GLY A 69 -8.36 2.99 25.96
N ARG A 70 -8.00 3.93 26.83
CA ARG A 70 -7.06 5.02 26.50
C ARG A 70 -5.85 4.57 25.69
N MET A 71 -5.38 3.34 25.90
CA MET A 71 -4.24 2.75 25.20
C MET A 71 -4.50 2.54 23.71
N LEU A 72 -5.70 2.05 23.34
CA LEU A 72 -6.05 1.86 21.91
C LEU A 72 -6.09 3.20 21.18
N VAL A 73 -6.78 4.21 21.76
CA VAL A 73 -6.89 5.54 21.15
C VAL A 73 -5.52 6.19 20.98
N VAL A 74 -4.68 6.14 22.02
CA VAL A 74 -3.33 6.74 21.96
C VAL A 74 -2.45 6.00 20.93
N THR A 75 -2.51 4.67 20.88
CA THR A 75 -1.76 3.89 19.88
C THR A 75 -2.22 4.22 18.46
N ALA A 76 -3.55 4.26 18.22
CA ALA A 76 -4.10 4.59 16.92
C ALA A 76 -3.72 6.02 16.46
N LEU A 77 -3.76 6.99 17.35
CA LEU A 77 -3.35 8.37 17.05
C LEU A 77 -1.86 8.47 16.72
N ILE A 78 -0.99 7.78 17.46
CA ILE A 78 0.46 7.77 17.18
C ILE A 78 0.73 7.04 15.86
N ALA A 79 0.10 5.90 15.61
CA ALA A 79 0.25 5.15 14.36
C ALA A 79 -0.22 5.96 13.14
N TYR A 80 -1.38 6.61 13.26
CA TYR A 80 -1.91 7.51 12.23
C TYR A 80 -1.00 8.71 11.99
N GLY A 81 -0.55 9.38 13.06
CA GLY A 81 0.39 10.49 12.98
C GLY A 81 1.72 10.10 12.33
N ALA A 82 2.27 8.93 12.65
CA ALA A 82 3.48 8.39 12.00
C ALA A 82 3.25 8.10 10.52
N THR A 83 2.08 7.59 10.16
CA THR A 83 1.67 7.35 8.78
C THR A 83 1.54 8.64 7.99
N LEU A 84 0.89 9.67 8.54
CA LEU A 84 0.81 10.99 7.92
C LEU A 84 2.19 11.64 7.76
N PHE A 85 3.01 11.59 8.81
CA PHE A 85 4.38 12.12 8.74
C PHE A 85 5.16 11.48 7.59
N SER A 86 5.07 10.17 7.40
CA SER A 86 5.76 9.48 6.31
C SER A 86 5.25 9.91 4.93
N GLY A 87 3.95 10.15 4.78
CA GLY A 87 3.36 10.67 3.56
C GLY A 87 3.85 12.09 3.23
N PHE A 88 3.83 13.00 4.20
CA PHE A 88 4.34 14.36 4.00
C PHE A 88 5.85 14.39 3.76
N LEU A 89 6.62 13.58 4.49
CA LEU A 89 8.06 13.42 4.25
C LEU A 89 8.32 12.99 2.79
N SER A 90 7.56 12.03 2.30
CA SER A 90 7.65 11.54 0.93
C SER A 90 7.30 12.64 -0.09
N TYR A 91 6.23 13.37 0.14
CA TYR A 91 5.80 14.47 -0.73
C TYR A 91 6.86 15.58 -0.82
N PHE A 92 7.32 16.12 0.32
CA PHE A 92 8.29 17.20 0.32
C PHE A 92 9.64 16.78 -0.27
N THR A 93 10.10 15.56 0.02
CA THR A 93 11.33 15.05 -0.59
C THR A 93 11.14 14.82 -2.09
N GLY A 94 10.00 14.27 -2.50
CA GLY A 94 9.70 14.08 -3.92
C GLY A 94 9.64 15.39 -4.68
N MET A 95 8.97 16.42 -4.15
CA MET A 95 8.94 17.76 -4.75
C MET A 95 10.33 18.41 -4.90
N ALA A 96 11.23 18.14 -3.95
CA ALA A 96 12.59 18.65 -3.99
C ALA A 96 13.51 17.87 -4.96
N VAL A 97 13.28 16.57 -5.13
CA VAL A 97 14.23 15.68 -5.81
C VAL A 97 13.73 15.22 -7.19
N PHE A 98 12.45 14.89 -7.33
CA PHE A 98 11.93 14.28 -8.56
C PHE A 98 11.98 15.19 -9.80
N PRO A 99 11.76 16.52 -9.72
CA PRO A 99 11.90 17.39 -10.91
C PRO A 99 13.29 17.36 -11.55
N SER A 100 14.33 17.02 -10.76
CA SER A 100 15.70 16.87 -11.29
C SER A 100 16.00 15.47 -11.84
N LEU A 101 15.18 14.48 -11.48
CA LEU A 101 15.36 13.07 -11.86
C LEU A 101 14.45 12.64 -13.01
N ILE A 102 13.31 13.29 -13.16
CA ILE A 102 12.25 12.94 -14.10
C ILE A 102 12.19 14.01 -15.17
N GLU A 103 12.37 13.62 -16.42
CA GLU A 103 12.07 14.48 -17.56
C GLU A 103 10.55 14.63 -17.66
N THR A 104 10.07 15.88 -17.54
CA THR A 104 8.65 16.20 -17.65
C THR A 104 8.21 16.10 -19.12
N GLY A 105 7.06 15.50 -19.36
CA GLY A 105 6.44 15.51 -20.69
C GLY A 105 6.66 14.22 -21.51
N VAL A 106 6.73 13.05 -20.85
CA VAL A 106 6.44 11.78 -21.50
C VAL A 106 4.94 11.50 -21.25
N PRO A 107 4.03 12.02 -22.07
CA PRO A 107 2.61 11.79 -21.86
C PRO A 107 2.30 10.32 -22.07
N LEU A 108 1.78 9.65 -21.04
CA LEU A 108 1.15 8.34 -21.20
C LEU A 108 -0.16 8.48 -22.01
N GLU A 109 -0.76 9.69 -22.06
CA GLU A 109 -1.97 9.97 -22.83
C GLU A 109 -1.79 9.89 -24.36
N GLU A 110 -0.61 10.23 -24.89
CA GLU A 110 -0.35 10.04 -26.33
C GLU A 110 -0.29 8.57 -26.74
N VAL A 111 -0.23 7.66 -25.76
CA VAL A 111 -0.28 6.20 -25.97
C VAL A 111 -1.69 5.68 -26.07
N SER A 112 -2.63 6.31 -25.36
CA SER A 112 -3.99 5.76 -25.22
C SER A 112 -4.80 5.82 -26.49
N GLU A 113 -4.57 6.80 -27.39
CA GLU A 113 -5.50 6.99 -28.53
C GLU A 113 -4.87 6.88 -29.93
N SER A 114 -3.57 7.11 -30.10
CA SER A 114 -3.02 7.19 -31.47
C SER A 114 -2.03 6.08 -31.88
N GLN A 115 -1.44 5.33 -30.94
CA GLN A 115 -0.48 4.26 -31.25
C GLN A 115 -0.68 2.96 -30.44
N GLY A 116 -1.56 2.91 -29.45
CA GLY A 116 -1.83 1.72 -28.64
C GLY A 116 -2.73 0.70 -29.36
N ILE A 117 -2.52 -0.57 -29.08
CA ILE A 117 -3.38 -1.64 -29.56
C ILE A 117 -4.69 -1.61 -28.77
N LEU A 118 -5.82 -1.38 -29.44
CA LEU A 118 -7.16 -1.43 -28.84
C LEU A 118 -7.57 -2.87 -28.52
N PRO A 119 -8.37 -3.12 -27.46
CA PRO A 119 -8.91 -4.45 -27.16
C PRO A 119 -9.81 -4.95 -28.29
N TYR A 120 -10.03 -6.26 -28.38
CA TYR A 120 -10.98 -6.85 -29.31
C TYR A 120 -12.41 -6.47 -28.97
N PHE A 121 -12.71 -6.40 -27.68
CA PHE A 121 -13.98 -5.98 -27.11
C PHE A 121 -13.78 -5.50 -25.68
N SER A 122 -14.72 -4.72 -25.17
CA SER A 122 -14.78 -4.28 -23.78
C SER A 122 -16.06 -4.82 -23.12
N VAL A 123 -15.97 -5.13 -21.83
CA VAL A 123 -17.12 -5.55 -21.01
C VAL A 123 -17.27 -4.50 -19.91
N GLY A 124 -18.32 -3.67 -19.98
CA GLY A 124 -18.58 -2.69 -18.93
C GLY A 124 -19.09 -3.35 -17.66
N ILE A 125 -18.38 -3.20 -16.56
CA ILE A 125 -18.77 -3.65 -15.21
C ILE A 125 -18.81 -2.41 -14.31
N PRO A 126 -19.90 -1.63 -14.30
CA PRO A 126 -19.95 -0.40 -13.52
C PRO A 126 -19.82 -0.69 -12.02
N PRO A 127 -19.05 0.13 -11.28
CA PRO A 127 -18.95 -0.01 -9.84
C PRO A 127 -20.32 0.22 -9.17
N LEU A 128 -20.58 -0.50 -8.06
CA LEU A 128 -21.84 -0.40 -7.33
C LEU A 128 -22.10 1.03 -6.81
N MET A 129 -21.03 1.75 -6.43
CA MET A 129 -21.05 3.14 -5.98
C MET A 129 -19.69 3.78 -6.23
N ASN A 130 -19.62 5.11 -6.23
CA ASN A 130 -18.33 5.78 -6.31
C ASN A 130 -17.53 5.65 -4.99
N VAL A 131 -16.22 5.87 -5.07
CA VAL A 131 -15.27 5.71 -3.96
C VAL A 131 -15.62 6.56 -2.75
N MET A 132 -16.01 7.83 -2.96
CA MET A 132 -16.36 8.73 -1.85
C MET A 132 -17.64 8.26 -1.14
N THR A 133 -18.62 7.78 -1.88
CA THR A 133 -19.85 7.19 -1.31
C THR A 133 -19.50 5.93 -0.49
N ALA A 134 -18.62 5.08 -0.99
CA ALA A 134 -18.16 3.89 -0.27
C ALA A 134 -17.45 4.25 1.04
N LEU A 135 -16.60 5.29 1.03
CA LEU A 135 -15.94 5.80 2.24
C LEU A 135 -16.94 6.32 3.27
N VAL A 136 -17.87 7.21 2.86
CA VAL A 136 -18.89 7.76 3.76
C VAL A 136 -19.75 6.63 4.32
N LEU A 137 -20.17 5.67 3.51
CA LEU A 137 -20.92 4.49 3.95
C LEU A 137 -20.12 3.67 4.97
N ALA A 138 -18.87 3.40 4.69
CA ALA A 138 -17.99 2.62 5.58
C ALA A 138 -17.80 3.32 6.94
N PHE A 139 -17.61 4.64 6.95
CA PHE A 139 -17.54 5.43 8.18
C PHE A 139 -18.84 5.40 8.96
N THR A 140 -19.97 5.63 8.29
CA THR A 140 -21.30 5.64 8.93
C THR A 140 -21.60 4.27 9.56
N LEU A 141 -21.40 3.19 8.79
CA LEU A 141 -21.61 1.83 9.29
C LEU A 141 -20.62 1.49 10.41
N GLY A 142 -19.33 1.79 10.23
CA GLY A 142 -18.31 1.49 11.22
C GLY A 142 -18.56 2.16 12.56
N LEU A 143 -18.87 3.47 12.56
CA LEU A 143 -19.25 4.21 13.78
C LEU A 143 -20.55 3.69 14.38
N GLY A 144 -21.55 3.36 13.56
CA GLY A 144 -22.80 2.74 14.01
C GLY A 144 -22.53 1.41 14.72
N LEU A 145 -21.77 0.51 14.07
CA LEU A 145 -21.41 -0.81 14.62
C LEU A 145 -20.59 -0.72 15.92
N ALA A 146 -19.76 0.32 16.05
CA ALA A 146 -19.01 0.56 17.29
C ALA A 146 -19.93 0.81 18.50
N HIS A 147 -21.12 1.41 18.29
CA HIS A 147 -22.04 1.78 19.35
C HIS A 147 -23.20 0.80 19.53
N LEU A 148 -23.47 -0.07 18.55
CA LEU A 148 -24.52 -1.07 18.66
C LEU A 148 -24.15 -2.17 19.66
N LYS A 149 -25.15 -2.57 20.49
CA LYS A 149 -25.01 -3.71 21.41
C LYS A 149 -25.14 -5.06 20.71
N SER A 150 -25.88 -5.10 19.59
CA SER A 150 -26.10 -6.31 18.80
C SER A 150 -24.85 -6.67 18.00
N GLU A 151 -24.41 -7.91 18.06
CA GLU A 151 -23.28 -8.42 17.29
C GLU A 151 -23.70 -8.96 15.89
N VAL A 152 -25.01 -9.07 15.61
CA VAL A 152 -25.49 -9.69 14.35
C VAL A 152 -24.98 -8.96 13.13
N LEU A 153 -25.17 -7.66 13.07
CA LEU A 153 -24.73 -6.82 11.94
C LEU A 153 -23.20 -6.73 11.88
N LYS A 154 -22.53 -6.71 13.04
CA LYS A 154 -21.07 -6.69 13.10
C LYS A 154 -20.47 -7.99 12.57
N ASN A 155 -21.07 -9.14 12.91
CA ASN A 155 -20.64 -10.43 12.40
C ASN A 155 -20.88 -10.53 10.89
N ALA A 156 -22.04 -10.09 10.39
CA ALA A 156 -22.30 -10.03 8.94
C ALA A 156 -21.28 -9.14 8.21
N ALA A 157 -20.90 -8.00 8.78
CA ALA A 157 -19.86 -7.14 8.20
C ALA A 157 -18.47 -7.81 8.23
N ARG A 158 -18.16 -8.62 9.26
CA ARG A 158 -16.92 -9.42 9.30
C ARG A 158 -16.91 -10.53 8.25
N ASP A 159 -18.03 -11.22 8.07
CA ASP A 159 -18.16 -12.23 7.03
C ASP A 159 -17.97 -11.60 5.64
N PHE A 160 -18.55 -10.41 5.42
CA PHE A 160 -18.34 -9.65 4.20
C PHE A 160 -16.86 -9.24 4.02
N GLN A 161 -16.19 -8.76 5.08
CA GLN A 161 -14.75 -8.48 5.06
C GLN A 161 -13.94 -9.71 4.66
N GLU A 162 -14.28 -10.89 5.20
CA GLU A 162 -13.58 -12.14 4.85
C GLU A 162 -13.79 -12.52 3.38
N ILE A 163 -15.01 -12.35 2.83
CA ILE A 163 -15.27 -12.54 1.41
C ILE A 163 -14.38 -11.63 0.56
N ILE A 164 -14.28 -10.35 0.92
CA ILE A 164 -13.43 -9.39 0.20
C ILE A 164 -11.94 -9.78 0.28
N ILE A 165 -11.45 -10.17 1.46
CA ILE A 165 -10.06 -10.62 1.61
C ILE A 165 -9.79 -11.87 0.77
N ARG A 166 -10.74 -12.82 0.72
CA ARG A 166 -10.65 -14.02 -0.13
C ARG A 166 -10.68 -13.65 -1.61
N MET A 167 -11.52 -12.72 -2.03
CA MET A 167 -11.56 -12.21 -3.41
C MET A 167 -10.20 -11.61 -3.81
N ILE A 168 -9.61 -10.78 -2.97
CA ILE A 168 -8.27 -10.21 -3.21
C ILE A 168 -7.23 -11.33 -3.35
N SER A 169 -7.19 -12.26 -2.41
CA SER A 169 -6.14 -13.27 -2.33
C SER A 169 -6.29 -14.40 -3.36
N ALA A 170 -7.52 -14.78 -3.70
CA ALA A 170 -7.79 -15.92 -4.58
C ALA A 170 -8.03 -15.52 -6.05
N VAL A 171 -8.40 -14.26 -6.32
CA VAL A 171 -8.71 -13.79 -7.67
C VAL A 171 -7.76 -12.67 -8.10
N ILE A 172 -7.73 -11.55 -7.37
CA ILE A 172 -6.97 -10.37 -7.80
C ILE A 172 -5.47 -10.68 -7.82
N LEU A 173 -4.89 -11.12 -6.71
CA LEU A 173 -3.44 -11.36 -6.60
C LEU A 173 -2.91 -12.44 -7.55
N PRO A 174 -3.59 -13.56 -7.82
CA PRO A 174 -3.15 -14.54 -8.82
C PRO A 174 -3.19 -14.04 -10.27
N LEU A 175 -4.17 -13.20 -10.64
CA LEU A 175 -4.29 -12.65 -11.99
C LEU A 175 -3.39 -11.43 -12.23
N LEU A 176 -2.94 -10.77 -11.18
CA LEU A 176 -2.14 -9.56 -11.24
C LEU A 176 -0.84 -9.70 -12.07
N PRO A 177 -0.06 -10.81 -12.01
CA PRO A 177 1.11 -10.98 -12.86
C PRO A 177 0.77 -10.98 -14.36
N ILE A 178 -0.37 -11.58 -14.75
CA ILE A 178 -0.83 -11.59 -16.15
C ILE A 178 -1.24 -10.18 -16.57
N TYR A 179 -1.92 -9.45 -15.71
CA TYR A 179 -2.30 -8.06 -15.94
C TYR A 179 -1.09 -7.16 -16.15
N ILE A 180 -0.08 -7.26 -15.25
CA ILE A 180 1.16 -6.48 -15.36
C ILE A 180 1.97 -6.89 -16.60
N PHE A 181 2.03 -8.18 -16.91
CA PHE A 181 2.63 -8.65 -18.16
C PHE A 181 2.00 -7.96 -19.38
N GLY A 182 0.68 -7.94 -19.48
CA GLY A 182 -0.04 -7.30 -20.58
C GLY A 182 0.21 -5.79 -20.69
N ILE A 183 0.30 -5.08 -19.55
CA ILE A 183 0.66 -3.66 -19.53
C ILE A 183 2.06 -3.44 -20.10
N PHE A 184 3.09 -4.13 -19.55
CA PHE A 184 4.46 -3.96 -20.03
C PHE A 184 4.67 -4.46 -21.45
N LEU A 185 3.92 -5.48 -21.88
CA LEU A 185 3.87 -5.95 -23.24
C LEU A 185 3.41 -4.84 -24.21
N ASN A 186 2.30 -4.19 -23.89
CA ASN A 186 1.74 -3.11 -24.70
C ASN A 186 2.64 -1.86 -24.70
N MET A 187 3.17 -1.47 -23.54
CA MET A 187 4.10 -0.36 -23.39
C MET A 187 5.41 -0.56 -24.16
N THR A 188 5.90 -1.80 -24.23
CA THR A 188 7.09 -2.13 -25.00
C THR A 188 6.81 -2.08 -26.48
N HIS A 189 5.66 -2.61 -26.90
CA HIS A 189 5.24 -2.59 -28.29
C HIS A 189 5.05 -1.15 -28.82
N SER A 190 4.64 -0.21 -27.96
CA SER A 190 4.55 1.24 -28.25
C SER A 190 5.86 2.01 -28.05
N GLY A 191 6.96 1.35 -27.65
CA GLY A 191 8.29 1.96 -27.54
C GLY A 191 8.58 2.75 -26.26
N GLN A 192 7.68 2.75 -25.25
CA GLN A 192 7.74 3.66 -24.09
C GLN A 192 8.39 3.06 -22.85
N VAL A 193 8.56 1.74 -22.80
CA VAL A 193 8.96 1.01 -21.59
C VAL A 193 10.29 1.48 -20.99
N PHE A 194 11.28 1.83 -21.82
CA PHE A 194 12.61 2.19 -21.32
C PHE A 194 12.63 3.51 -20.54
N GLY A 195 11.90 4.53 -21.01
CA GLY A 195 11.77 5.81 -20.30
C GLY A 195 11.16 5.62 -18.90
N ILE A 196 10.08 4.85 -18.84
CA ILE A 196 9.38 4.54 -17.59
C ILE A 196 10.27 3.75 -16.60
N LEU A 197 10.99 2.72 -17.08
CA LEU A 197 11.88 1.92 -16.23
C LEU A 197 13.02 2.74 -15.65
N MET A 198 13.61 3.65 -16.44
CA MET A 198 14.69 4.51 -15.95
C MET A 198 14.21 5.46 -14.85
N VAL A 199 13.00 6.02 -14.99
CA VAL A 199 12.37 6.83 -13.96
C VAL A 199 12.11 5.97 -12.71
N PHE A 200 11.58 4.77 -12.86
CA PHE A 200 11.28 3.87 -11.76
C PHE A 200 12.52 3.49 -10.93
N ILE A 201 13.63 3.18 -11.57
CA ILE A 201 14.89 2.85 -10.86
C ILE A 201 15.34 4.03 -9.99
N LYS A 202 15.28 5.26 -10.52
CA LYS A 202 15.64 6.47 -9.78
C LYS A 202 14.73 6.68 -8.57
N ILE A 203 13.41 6.55 -8.75
CA ILE A 203 12.41 6.71 -7.68
C ILE A 203 12.59 5.65 -6.60
N ILE A 204 12.80 4.39 -6.98
CA ILE A 204 13.05 3.28 -6.05
C ILE A 204 14.25 3.59 -5.17
N GLY A 205 15.35 4.12 -5.74
CA GLY A 205 16.52 4.55 -4.97
C GLY A 205 16.20 5.61 -3.92
N VAL A 206 15.42 6.63 -4.29
CA VAL A 206 14.96 7.67 -3.35
C VAL A 206 14.08 7.08 -2.24
N ILE A 207 13.14 6.18 -2.59
CA ILE A 207 12.27 5.52 -1.62
C ILE A 207 13.08 4.69 -0.61
N PHE A 208 14.10 3.96 -1.04
CA PHE A 208 14.97 3.22 -0.12
C PHE A 208 15.70 4.13 0.87
N LEU A 209 16.25 5.23 0.41
CA LEU A 209 16.88 6.22 1.28
C LEU A 209 15.88 6.80 2.29
N LEU A 210 14.66 7.09 1.82
CA LEU A 210 13.59 7.58 2.69
C LEU A 210 13.14 6.54 3.72
N HIS A 211 13.07 5.25 3.38
CA HIS A 211 12.77 4.19 4.35
C HIS A 211 13.83 4.10 5.45
N ILE A 212 15.12 4.18 5.08
CA ILE A 212 16.22 4.20 6.06
C ILE A 212 16.09 5.44 6.97
N PHE A 213 15.89 6.61 6.37
CA PHE A 213 15.69 7.84 7.12
C PHE A 213 14.49 7.75 8.08
N LEU A 214 13.34 7.27 7.59
CA LEU A 214 12.12 7.13 8.37
C LEU A 214 12.34 6.22 9.59
N LEU A 215 13.01 5.08 9.43
CA LEU A 215 13.31 4.18 10.54
C LEU A 215 14.25 4.82 11.56
N VAL A 216 15.33 5.46 11.10
CA VAL A 216 16.25 6.17 11.99
C VAL A 216 15.51 7.28 12.74
N PHE A 217 14.66 8.04 12.07
CA PHE A 217 13.85 9.10 12.67
C PHE A 217 12.87 8.58 13.72
N GLN A 218 12.08 7.53 13.39
CA GLN A 218 11.13 6.92 14.34
C GLN A 218 11.83 6.38 15.59
N TYR A 219 12.99 5.72 15.42
CA TYR A 219 13.78 5.24 16.56
C TYR A 219 14.50 6.35 17.31
N SER A 220 14.83 7.45 16.66
CA SER A 220 15.35 8.64 17.36
C SER A 220 14.30 9.26 18.27
N ILE A 221 13.06 9.38 17.80
CA ILE A 221 11.94 9.82 18.63
C ILE A 221 11.72 8.84 19.80
N ALA A 222 11.61 7.54 19.53
CA ALA A 222 11.45 6.55 20.60
C ALA A 222 12.59 6.61 21.63
N ALA A 223 13.82 6.81 21.18
CA ALA A 223 15.01 6.93 22.03
C ALA A 223 14.92 8.12 23.00
N LEU A 224 14.33 9.25 22.61
CA LEU A 224 14.09 10.40 23.50
C LEU A 224 13.19 10.02 24.68
N PHE A 225 12.15 9.20 24.43
CA PHE A 225 11.24 8.74 25.49
C PHE A 225 11.91 7.75 26.44
N VAL A 226 12.64 6.75 25.89
CA VAL A 226 13.24 5.68 26.71
C VAL A 226 14.67 5.96 27.16
N ARG A 227 15.29 7.06 26.69
CA ARG A 227 16.68 7.46 26.99
C ARG A 227 17.71 6.37 26.68
N LYS A 228 17.58 5.73 25.52
CA LYS A 228 18.47 4.68 25.01
C LYS A 228 19.02 5.07 23.64
N ASN A 229 20.10 4.43 23.22
CA ASN A 229 20.68 4.69 21.88
C ASN A 229 19.75 4.21 20.76
N PRO A 230 19.34 5.10 19.80
CA PRO A 230 18.39 4.76 18.73
C PRO A 230 18.89 3.67 17.80
N LEU A 231 20.19 3.67 17.46
CA LEU A 231 20.76 2.66 16.57
C LEU A 231 20.81 1.27 17.22
N LYS A 232 21.02 1.20 18.53
CA LYS A 232 20.95 -0.07 19.27
C LYS A 232 19.50 -0.61 19.33
N LEU A 233 18.52 0.29 19.50
CA LEU A 233 17.09 -0.07 19.49
C LEU A 233 16.69 -0.57 18.12
N LEU A 234 17.04 0.15 17.06
CA LEU A 234 16.76 -0.23 15.67
C LEU A 234 17.48 -1.55 15.31
N GLY A 235 18.76 -1.70 15.66
CA GLY A 235 19.54 -2.90 15.40
C GLY A 235 18.93 -4.18 15.99
N ARG A 236 18.29 -4.09 17.17
CA ARG A 236 17.58 -5.22 17.76
C ARG A 236 16.33 -5.63 17.01
N MET A 237 15.76 -4.73 16.20
CA MET A 237 14.58 -5.05 15.36
C MET A 237 14.95 -5.67 14.01
N MET A 238 16.22 -5.74 13.64
CA MET A 238 16.64 -6.30 12.36
C MET A 238 16.11 -7.72 12.07
N PRO A 239 16.00 -8.65 13.05
CA PRO A 239 15.36 -9.94 12.80
C PRO A 239 13.90 -9.79 12.32
N ALA A 240 13.12 -8.84 12.88
CA ALA A 240 11.76 -8.56 12.44
C ALA A 240 11.75 -7.94 11.03
N TYR A 241 12.67 -7.00 10.76
CA TYR A 241 12.85 -6.41 9.43
C TYR A 241 13.09 -7.47 8.36
N PHE A 242 14.07 -8.37 8.56
CA PHE A 242 14.39 -9.41 7.58
C PHE A 242 13.30 -10.47 7.46
N THR A 243 12.58 -10.78 8.55
CA THR A 243 11.42 -11.69 8.48
C THR A 243 10.31 -11.06 7.63
N ALA A 244 10.03 -9.78 7.81
CA ALA A 244 9.03 -9.06 7.02
C ALA A 244 9.43 -8.95 5.54
N LEU A 245 10.72 -8.77 5.23
CA LEU A 245 11.23 -8.84 3.84
C LEU A 245 10.87 -10.17 3.17
N GLY A 246 10.98 -11.28 3.90
CA GLY A 246 10.71 -12.61 3.35
C GLY A 246 9.22 -12.93 3.27
N THR A 247 8.44 -12.53 4.27
CA THR A 247 7.02 -12.86 4.38
C THR A 247 6.10 -11.91 3.62
N GLN A 248 6.52 -10.66 3.41
CA GLN A 248 5.71 -9.57 2.86
C GLN A 248 4.38 -9.37 3.62
N SER A 249 4.33 -9.81 4.88
CA SER A 249 3.12 -9.77 5.71
C SER A 249 3.46 -9.29 7.12
N SER A 250 2.89 -8.15 7.51
CA SER A 250 3.00 -7.63 8.87
C SER A 250 2.41 -8.62 9.88
N ALA A 251 1.27 -9.22 9.55
CA ALA A 251 0.59 -10.19 10.41
C ALA A 251 1.44 -11.46 10.66
N ALA A 252 2.06 -12.01 9.61
CA ALA A 252 2.93 -13.18 9.75
C ALA A 252 4.21 -12.89 10.56
N THR A 253 4.61 -11.62 10.67
CA THR A 253 5.82 -11.19 11.37
C THR A 253 5.57 -10.84 12.84
N ILE A 254 4.30 -10.74 13.29
CA ILE A 254 3.94 -10.39 14.67
C ILE A 254 4.76 -11.14 15.73
N PRO A 255 4.94 -12.47 15.69
CA PRO A 255 5.67 -13.18 16.74
C PRO A 255 7.12 -12.69 16.89
N VAL A 256 7.81 -12.43 15.77
CA VAL A 256 9.19 -11.95 15.76
C VAL A 256 9.26 -10.49 16.22
N THR A 257 8.36 -9.64 15.73
CA THR A 257 8.27 -8.23 16.13
C THR A 257 8.02 -8.08 17.62
N LEU A 258 7.13 -8.89 18.18
CA LEU A 258 6.82 -8.92 19.60
C LEU A 258 8.04 -9.32 20.42
N GLU A 259 8.75 -10.38 20.03
CA GLU A 259 9.96 -10.84 20.71
C GLU A 259 11.05 -9.75 20.71
N GLN A 260 11.31 -9.12 19.55
CA GLN A 260 12.35 -8.09 19.46
C GLN A 260 11.96 -6.81 20.23
N SER A 261 10.69 -6.44 20.23
CA SER A 261 10.18 -5.31 21.04
C SER A 261 10.36 -5.56 22.54
N ARG A 262 10.12 -6.78 23.01
CA ARG A 262 10.40 -7.16 24.40
C ARG A 262 11.89 -7.11 24.72
N LYS A 263 12.76 -7.55 23.82
CA LYS A 263 14.24 -7.41 23.98
C LYS A 263 14.67 -5.94 24.02
N ASN A 264 13.94 -5.04 23.40
CA ASN A 264 14.14 -3.59 23.51
C ASN A 264 13.70 -3.02 24.86
N GLY A 265 12.93 -3.78 25.65
CA GLY A 265 12.50 -3.44 27.00
C GLY A 265 11.03 -3.02 27.09
N VAL A 266 10.22 -3.29 26.05
CA VAL A 266 8.76 -3.12 26.12
C VAL A 266 8.18 -4.22 27.01
N SER A 267 7.29 -3.86 27.93
CA SER A 267 6.60 -4.80 28.82
C SER A 267 5.74 -5.80 28.02
N ALA A 268 5.53 -7.01 28.57
CA ALA A 268 4.83 -8.08 27.87
C ALA A 268 3.39 -7.68 27.50
N ASP A 269 2.69 -7.02 28.42
CA ASP A 269 1.30 -6.59 28.24
C ASP A 269 1.16 -5.53 27.13
N ILE A 270 2.06 -4.53 27.14
CA ILE A 270 2.08 -3.49 26.11
C ILE A 270 2.48 -4.07 24.74
N ALA A 271 3.55 -4.88 24.70
CA ALA A 271 3.96 -5.50 23.44
C ALA A 271 2.86 -6.39 22.86
N GLY A 272 2.20 -7.21 23.71
CA GLY A 272 1.12 -8.12 23.33
C GLY A 272 -0.11 -7.39 22.79
N PHE A 273 -0.33 -6.14 23.14
CA PHE A 273 -1.41 -5.32 22.63
C PHE A 273 -0.99 -4.47 21.42
N VAL A 274 0.11 -3.70 21.56
CA VAL A 274 0.51 -2.69 20.56
C VAL A 274 1.00 -3.33 19.26
N ILE A 275 1.80 -4.40 19.34
CA ILE A 275 2.39 -5.00 18.13
C ILE A 275 1.33 -5.62 17.20
N PRO A 276 0.37 -6.47 17.67
CA PRO A 276 -0.69 -6.95 16.81
C PRO A 276 -1.58 -5.85 16.26
N LEU A 277 -1.87 -4.81 17.05
CA LEU A 277 -2.66 -3.67 16.61
C LEU A 277 -1.92 -2.87 15.52
N CYS A 278 -0.67 -2.47 15.75
CA CYS A 278 0.13 -1.71 14.79
C CYS A 278 0.38 -2.48 13.49
N ALA A 279 0.52 -3.80 13.53
CA ALA A 279 0.65 -4.63 12.33
C ALA A 279 -0.53 -4.47 11.33
N THR A 280 -1.66 -3.94 11.80
CA THR A 280 -2.84 -3.67 10.94
C THR A 280 -3.08 -2.19 10.67
N ILE A 281 -2.70 -1.27 11.59
CA ILE A 281 -3.05 0.15 11.46
C ILE A 281 -1.86 1.08 11.17
N HIS A 282 -0.61 0.59 11.30
CA HIS A 282 0.59 1.40 11.09
C HIS A 282 1.29 0.99 9.80
N LEU A 283 1.05 1.72 8.74
CA LEU A 283 1.56 1.45 7.39
C LEU A 283 2.42 2.60 6.84
N SER A 284 3.30 3.15 7.68
CA SER A 284 4.13 4.32 7.35
C SER A 284 5.07 4.09 6.14
N GLY A 285 5.72 2.93 6.04
CA GLY A 285 6.55 2.59 4.89
C GLY A 285 5.75 2.39 3.60
N SER A 286 4.53 1.83 3.71
CA SER A 286 3.62 1.69 2.57
C SER A 286 3.10 3.04 2.08
N THR A 287 2.68 3.92 3.01
CA THR A 287 2.23 5.29 2.69
C THR A 287 3.33 6.09 2.01
N LEU A 288 4.56 6.03 2.54
CA LEU A 288 5.72 6.72 1.97
C LEU A 288 5.90 6.35 0.49
N LYS A 289 5.92 5.06 0.16
CA LYS A 289 6.13 4.61 -1.23
C LYS A 289 4.93 4.91 -2.13
N ILE A 290 3.68 4.82 -1.63
CA ILE A 290 2.50 5.17 -2.43
C ILE A 290 2.54 6.65 -2.80
N VAL A 291 2.83 7.54 -1.85
CA VAL A 291 2.93 8.98 -2.11
C VAL A 291 4.08 9.31 -3.06
N ALA A 292 5.27 8.69 -2.87
CA ALA A 292 6.41 8.90 -3.76
C ALA A 292 6.10 8.45 -5.20
N CYS A 293 5.54 7.25 -5.37
CA CYS A 293 5.20 6.71 -6.69
C CYS A 293 4.12 7.54 -7.38
N ALA A 294 3.07 7.94 -6.62
CA ALA A 294 2.00 8.77 -7.16
C ALA A 294 2.52 10.13 -7.62
N LEU A 295 3.31 10.81 -6.78
CA LEU A 295 3.91 12.09 -7.14
C LEU A 295 4.82 11.98 -8.37
N ALA A 296 5.64 10.95 -8.44
CA ALA A 296 6.54 10.75 -9.55
C ALA A 296 5.79 10.49 -10.87
N LEU A 297 4.72 9.68 -10.84
CA LEU A 297 3.87 9.45 -12.02
C LEU A 297 3.16 10.74 -12.44
N MET A 298 2.64 11.54 -11.51
CA MET A 298 1.99 12.82 -11.84
C MET A 298 2.97 13.83 -12.43
N ILE A 299 4.20 13.92 -11.91
CA ILE A 299 5.26 14.78 -12.50
C ILE A 299 5.60 14.28 -13.91
N MET A 300 5.77 12.97 -14.10
CA MET A 300 6.09 12.38 -15.40
C MET A 300 5.00 12.67 -16.44
N GLN A 301 3.73 12.62 -16.04
CA GLN A 301 2.57 12.86 -16.90
C GLN A 301 2.20 14.36 -17.04
N GLY A 302 2.88 15.26 -16.34
CA GLY A 302 2.52 16.68 -16.33
C GLY A 302 1.19 16.99 -15.62
N MET A 303 0.72 16.10 -14.76
CA MET A 303 -0.53 16.28 -14.00
C MET A 303 -0.35 17.26 -12.85
N PRO A 304 -1.44 17.96 -12.39
CA PRO A 304 -1.39 18.81 -11.21
C PRO A 304 -0.95 18.04 -9.97
N HIS A 305 0.04 18.55 -9.25
CA HIS A 305 0.62 17.87 -8.07
C HIS A 305 0.94 18.83 -6.93
N ASP A 306 0.07 19.84 -6.74
CA ASP A 306 0.23 20.85 -5.72
C ASP A 306 0.03 20.32 -4.28
N PHE A 307 0.45 21.12 -3.31
CA PHE A 307 0.38 20.76 -1.90
C PHE A 307 -1.06 20.52 -1.39
N PRO A 308 -2.08 21.35 -1.69
CA PRO A 308 -3.45 21.11 -1.25
C PRO A 308 -4.01 19.76 -1.70
N LEU A 309 -3.76 19.38 -2.96
CA LEU A 309 -4.18 18.10 -3.52
C LEU A 309 -3.52 16.93 -2.78
N PHE A 310 -2.18 16.97 -2.64
CA PHE A 310 -1.45 15.91 -1.95
C PHE A 310 -1.70 15.87 -0.45
N ALA A 311 -1.93 17.02 0.20
CA ALA A 311 -2.32 17.02 1.62
C ALA A 311 -3.65 16.29 1.81
N GLY A 312 -4.68 16.60 1.03
CA GLY A 312 -5.95 15.89 1.03
C GLY A 312 -5.77 14.39 0.78
N PHE A 313 -4.99 14.04 -0.25
CA PHE A 313 -4.69 12.65 -0.58
C PHE A 313 -3.97 11.91 0.57
N ILE A 314 -2.96 12.52 1.20
CA ILE A 314 -2.21 11.91 2.31
C ILE A 314 -3.11 11.66 3.54
N PHE A 315 -4.00 12.60 3.88
CA PHE A 315 -4.96 12.40 4.96
C PHE A 315 -5.92 11.24 4.68
N MET A 316 -6.48 11.17 3.47
CA MET A 316 -7.36 10.07 3.07
C MET A 316 -6.61 8.73 2.96
N LEU A 317 -5.38 8.75 2.43
CA LEU A 317 -4.53 7.57 2.39
C LEU A 317 -4.24 7.04 3.79
N GLY A 318 -3.93 7.92 4.75
CA GLY A 318 -3.71 7.52 6.14
C GLY A 318 -4.92 6.79 6.74
N ILE A 319 -6.14 7.28 6.48
CA ILE A 319 -7.38 6.62 6.90
C ILE A 319 -7.51 5.25 6.21
N THR A 320 -7.28 5.19 4.91
CA THR A 320 -7.38 3.96 4.13
C THR A 320 -6.36 2.92 4.60
N MET A 321 -5.17 3.36 5.00
CA MET A 321 -4.12 2.48 5.53
C MET A 321 -4.50 1.82 6.85
N VAL A 322 -5.27 2.49 7.71
CA VAL A 322 -5.80 1.86 8.95
C VAL A 322 -6.71 0.65 8.64
N ALA A 323 -7.30 0.63 7.47
CA ALA A 323 -8.20 -0.43 7.03
C ALA A 323 -7.56 -1.45 6.07
N ALA A 324 -6.33 -1.19 5.63
CA ALA A 324 -5.68 -2.05 4.64
C ALA A 324 -5.35 -3.43 5.24
N PRO A 325 -5.64 -4.53 4.51
CA PRO A 325 -5.31 -5.86 5.01
C PRO A 325 -3.80 -6.08 5.06
N GLY A 326 -3.31 -6.70 6.14
CA GLY A 326 -1.88 -7.00 6.36
C GLY A 326 -1.35 -8.16 5.50
N VAL A 327 -1.78 -8.26 4.24
CA VAL A 327 -1.36 -9.25 3.25
C VAL A 327 -0.55 -8.61 2.13
N PRO A 328 0.26 -9.37 1.38
CA PRO A 328 1.00 -8.82 0.25
C PRO A 328 0.10 -8.05 -0.73
N GLY A 329 0.49 -6.83 -1.11
CA GLY A 329 -0.29 -5.98 -2.01
C GLY A 329 -1.55 -5.35 -1.39
N GLY A 330 -1.90 -5.66 -0.14
CA GLY A 330 -3.15 -5.19 0.48
C GLY A 330 -3.28 -3.67 0.55
N ALA A 331 -2.21 -2.97 0.86
CA ALA A 331 -2.23 -1.51 0.97
C ALA A 331 -2.46 -0.82 -0.38
N ILE A 332 -1.84 -1.28 -1.46
CA ILE A 332 -2.08 -0.68 -2.78
C ILE A 332 -3.49 -0.97 -3.27
N MET A 333 -4.01 -2.19 -3.05
CA MET A 333 -5.38 -2.52 -3.42
C MET A 333 -6.40 -1.64 -2.70
N ALA A 334 -6.19 -1.40 -1.39
CA ALA A 334 -7.03 -0.48 -0.62
C ALA A 334 -6.94 0.98 -1.11
N SER A 335 -5.80 1.38 -1.72
CA SER A 335 -5.55 2.76 -2.16
C SER A 335 -6.07 3.09 -3.56
N LEU A 336 -6.36 2.08 -4.40
CA LEU A 336 -6.72 2.31 -5.82
C LEU A 336 -7.86 3.31 -5.96
N GLY A 337 -8.87 3.20 -5.11
CA GLY A 337 -10.02 4.09 -5.16
C GLY A 337 -9.69 5.56 -4.91
N ILE A 338 -8.81 5.87 -3.97
CA ILE A 338 -8.41 7.26 -3.69
C ILE A 338 -7.39 7.76 -4.72
N LEU A 339 -6.55 6.90 -5.28
CA LEU A 339 -5.68 7.25 -6.42
C LEU A 339 -6.53 7.68 -7.63
N GLN A 340 -7.59 6.95 -7.93
CA GLN A 340 -8.51 7.26 -9.02
C GLN A 340 -9.33 8.53 -8.72
N SER A 341 -10.00 8.59 -7.56
CA SER A 341 -10.98 9.64 -7.27
C SER A 341 -10.36 10.98 -6.90
N MET A 342 -9.17 11.00 -6.29
CA MET A 342 -8.52 12.22 -5.84
C MET A 342 -7.40 12.67 -6.77
N LEU A 343 -6.60 11.74 -7.31
CA LEU A 343 -5.47 12.07 -8.18
C LEU A 343 -5.78 11.88 -9.66
N GLY A 344 -6.97 11.35 -10.01
CA GLY A 344 -7.39 11.18 -11.41
C GLY A 344 -6.66 10.06 -12.15
N PHE A 345 -6.11 9.08 -11.43
CA PHE A 345 -5.36 7.98 -12.05
C PHE A 345 -6.29 7.09 -12.89
N ASP A 346 -5.98 6.99 -14.16
CA ASP A 346 -6.61 6.04 -15.08
C ASP A 346 -6.11 4.60 -14.84
N GLU A 347 -6.58 3.66 -15.65
CA GLU A 347 -6.22 2.25 -15.55
C GLU A 347 -4.71 2.01 -15.74
N SER A 348 -4.08 2.74 -16.65
CA SER A 348 -2.65 2.62 -16.94
C SER A 348 -1.81 3.12 -15.78
N ALA A 349 -2.14 4.28 -15.21
CA ALA A 349 -1.50 4.83 -14.04
C ALA A 349 -1.69 3.93 -12.81
N GLN A 350 -2.90 3.38 -12.60
CA GLN A 350 -3.16 2.43 -11.52
C GLN A 350 -2.33 1.14 -11.69
N ALA A 351 -2.22 0.61 -12.90
CA ALA A 351 -1.41 -0.58 -13.18
C ALA A 351 0.09 -0.34 -12.88
N LEU A 352 0.62 0.82 -13.28
CA LEU A 352 1.97 1.24 -12.95
C LEU A 352 2.18 1.39 -11.43
N MET A 353 1.21 1.98 -10.74
CA MET A 353 1.23 2.08 -9.27
C MET A 353 1.28 0.71 -8.61
N ILE A 354 0.46 -0.24 -9.08
CA ILE A 354 0.46 -1.61 -8.57
C ILE A 354 1.81 -2.27 -8.80
N ALA A 355 2.36 -2.18 -10.01
CA ALA A 355 3.65 -2.78 -10.36
C ALA A 355 4.79 -2.22 -9.50
N LEU A 356 4.88 -0.87 -9.39
CA LEU A 356 5.86 -0.19 -8.55
C LEU A 356 5.72 -0.56 -7.07
N TYR A 357 4.49 -0.52 -6.57
CA TYR A 357 4.23 -0.83 -5.18
C TYR A 357 4.67 -2.25 -4.83
N ILE A 358 4.29 -3.24 -5.65
CA ILE A 358 4.59 -4.65 -5.39
C ILE A 358 6.08 -4.94 -5.54
N ALA A 359 6.77 -4.29 -6.46
CA ALA A 359 8.23 -4.41 -6.59
C ALA A 359 8.97 -4.04 -5.30
N MET A 360 8.40 -3.14 -4.50
CA MET A 360 8.97 -2.66 -3.24
C MET A 360 8.18 -3.12 -1.99
N ASP A 361 7.21 -4.03 -2.13
CA ASP A 361 6.30 -4.35 -1.02
C ASP A 361 7.00 -4.97 0.18
N SER A 362 7.97 -5.83 -0.06
CA SER A 362 8.84 -6.41 0.97
C SER A 362 9.48 -5.34 1.87
N PHE A 363 10.04 -4.29 1.25
CA PHE A 363 10.75 -3.23 1.98
C PHE A 363 9.79 -2.31 2.73
N GLY A 364 8.63 -1.99 2.13
CA GLY A 364 7.59 -1.22 2.81
C GLY A 364 7.04 -1.95 4.03
N THR A 365 6.78 -3.25 3.90
CA THR A 365 6.33 -4.11 5.01
C THR A 365 7.39 -4.21 6.10
N ALA A 366 8.67 -4.38 5.73
CA ALA A 366 9.77 -4.39 6.69
C ALA A 366 9.89 -3.06 7.46
N CYS A 367 9.68 -1.94 6.77
CA CYS A 367 9.65 -0.62 7.39
C CYS A 367 8.47 -0.47 8.37
N ASN A 368 7.25 -0.90 7.98
CA ASN A 368 6.06 -0.87 8.85
C ASN A 368 6.31 -1.64 10.15
N VAL A 369 6.66 -2.91 10.02
CA VAL A 369 6.87 -3.84 11.13
C VAL A 369 7.98 -3.36 12.09
N THR A 370 9.05 -2.82 11.53
CA THR A 370 10.14 -2.28 12.34
C THR A 370 9.70 -1.03 13.09
N GLY A 371 8.95 -0.15 12.44
CA GLY A 371 8.35 1.04 13.04
C GLY A 371 7.35 0.74 14.16
N ASP A 372 6.63 -0.40 14.10
CA ASP A 372 5.75 -0.86 15.19
C ASP A 372 6.49 -0.98 16.52
N GLY A 373 7.75 -1.44 16.48
CA GLY A 373 8.60 -1.51 17.66
C GLY A 373 8.93 -0.15 18.26
N ALA A 374 9.08 0.89 17.44
CA ALA A 374 9.30 2.26 17.94
C ALA A 374 8.03 2.81 18.60
N ILE A 375 6.85 2.57 18.02
CA ILE A 375 5.57 2.93 18.62
C ILE A 375 5.38 2.20 19.96
N ALA A 376 5.66 0.90 20.01
CA ALA A 376 5.53 0.12 21.24
C ALA A 376 6.42 0.67 22.37
N LEU A 377 7.63 1.12 22.08
CA LEU A 377 8.53 1.77 23.04
C LEU A 377 7.94 3.08 23.59
N ILE A 378 7.34 3.90 22.73
CA ILE A 378 6.71 5.16 23.12
C ILE A 378 5.49 4.88 24.00
N ILE A 379 4.62 3.96 23.60
CA ILE A 379 3.42 3.59 24.35
C ILE A 379 3.78 3.00 25.72
N ASP A 380 4.77 2.13 25.77
CA ASP A 380 5.24 1.53 27.04
C ASP A 380 5.71 2.61 28.03
N LYS A 381 6.41 3.64 27.53
CA LYS A 381 6.87 4.75 28.37
C LYS A 381 5.73 5.69 28.81
N VAL A 382 4.73 5.92 27.95
CA VAL A 382 3.63 6.85 28.21
C VAL A 382 2.53 6.22 29.06
N MET A 383 2.27 4.92 28.87
CA MET A 383 1.11 4.22 29.42
C MET A 383 1.45 2.98 30.25
N GLY A 384 2.68 2.50 30.19
CA GLY A 384 3.14 1.38 31.04
C GLY A 384 3.00 1.75 32.52
N LYS A 385 2.56 0.79 33.33
CA LYS A 385 2.57 0.95 34.79
C LYS A 385 4.02 1.10 35.24
N LYS A 386 4.31 2.15 36.00
CA LYS A 386 5.58 2.32 36.68
C LYS A 386 5.77 1.23 37.71
#